data_edc5099fb70528b5599480a1f2a4b961
#
_entry.id   edc5099fb70528b5599480a1f2a4b961
#
_cell.length_a   1.000
_cell.length_b   1.000
_cell.length_c   1.000
_cell.angle_alpha   90.00
_cell.angle_beta   90.00
_cell.angle_gamma   90.00
#
_symmetry.space_group_name_H-M   'P 1'
#
loop_
_entity.id
_entity.type
_entity.pdbx_description
1 polymer ?
#
loop_
_entity_poly.entity_id
_entity_poly.type
_entity_poly.pdbx_seq_one_letter_code
_entity_poly.pdbx_strand_id
1 'polypeptide(L)'
;MADLHLLGTILGCSDVSAPGGLYCRWSLESGSSTPNSLPWHVISGSSSGTTQVDGSSGRGVDATWDHPLDVHFSADSPVGWPRLRVELWSRGPSSENHGNRLQGYGFANVPARPGRHDLDIATWRPVGGLGERMTAFFLGVQPTLVEPGIVDKCREGEGRFGLKCDSCGIIYVSLDVVVSGFREMGVILG
;
A
#
# COMPACT_ATOMS: atom_id res chain seq x y z
N MET A 1 21.53 -14.16 10.88
CA MET A 1 20.10 -13.82 10.71
C MET A 1 19.84 -12.51 11.39
N ALA A 2 19.14 -11.63 10.73
CA ALA A 2 18.71 -10.36 11.30
C ALA A 2 17.17 -10.34 11.34
N ASP A 3 16.63 -9.64 12.30
CA ASP A 3 15.19 -9.56 12.52
C ASP A 3 14.70 -8.12 12.34
N LEU A 4 13.53 -7.98 11.71
CA LEU A 4 12.80 -6.75 11.55
C LEU A 4 11.38 -6.96 12.08
N HIS A 5 11.00 -6.24 13.11
CA HIS A 5 9.65 -6.25 13.62
C HIS A 5 8.99 -4.90 13.32
N LEU A 6 7.87 -4.95 12.64
CA LEU A 6 7.07 -3.80 12.24
C LEU A 6 5.77 -3.82 13.04
N LEU A 7 5.61 -2.83 13.90
CA LEU A 7 4.40 -2.60 14.67
C LEU A 7 3.78 -1.28 14.23
N GLY A 8 2.49 -1.23 14.04
CA GLY A 8 1.92 0.03 13.58
C GLY A 8 0.41 0.04 13.45
N THR A 9 -0.08 1.11 12.84
CA THR A 9 -1.50 1.34 12.63
C THR A 9 -1.73 2.04 11.31
N ILE A 10 -2.62 1.51 10.49
CA ILE A 10 -3.14 2.22 9.32
C ILE A 10 -4.27 3.10 9.83
N LEU A 11 -4.02 4.41 9.93
CA LEU A 11 -4.88 5.36 10.64
C LEU A 11 -6.16 5.66 9.84
N GLY A 12 -6.02 6.01 8.57
CA GLY A 12 -7.14 6.44 7.75
C GLY A 12 -6.69 7.06 6.43
N CYS A 13 -7.59 7.79 5.78
CA CYS A 13 -7.27 8.50 4.54
C CYS A 13 -7.98 9.85 4.44
N SER A 14 -7.45 10.72 3.57
CA SER A 14 -8.04 12.02 3.21
C SER A 14 -7.94 12.30 1.72
N ASP A 15 -8.66 13.35 1.28
CA ASP A 15 -8.68 13.84 -0.11
C ASP A 15 -9.16 12.79 -1.13
N VAL A 16 -10.08 11.92 -0.70
CA VAL A 16 -10.66 10.88 -1.54
C VAL A 16 -12.05 11.29 -2.02
N SER A 17 -12.19 11.56 -3.30
CA SER A 17 -13.48 11.85 -3.92
C SER A 17 -14.16 10.57 -4.39
N ALA A 18 -14.77 9.82 -3.47
CA ALA A 18 -15.46 8.58 -3.79
C ALA A 18 -16.78 8.45 -3.03
N PRO A 19 -17.85 7.96 -3.67
CA PRO A 19 -19.09 7.64 -2.98
C PRO A 19 -18.96 6.34 -2.19
N GLY A 20 -19.59 6.29 -1.02
CA GLY A 20 -19.68 5.09 -0.19
C GLY A 20 -18.54 4.95 0.82
N GLY A 21 -18.56 3.86 1.58
CA GLY A 21 -17.55 3.60 2.60
C GLY A 21 -16.21 3.21 1.98
N LEU A 22 -15.12 3.65 2.61
CA LEU A 22 -13.76 3.42 2.17
C LEU A 22 -13.08 2.33 3.01
N TYR A 23 -12.22 1.55 2.39
CA TYR A 23 -11.35 0.59 3.06
C TYR A 23 -10.01 0.45 2.33
N CYS A 24 -9.00 0.05 3.06
CA CYS A 24 -7.65 -0.19 2.54
C CYS A 24 -7.33 -1.68 2.51
N ARG A 25 -6.81 -2.17 1.39
CA ARG A 25 -6.07 -3.42 1.33
C ARG A 25 -4.59 -3.09 1.38
N TRP A 26 -3.86 -3.83 2.18
CA TRP A 26 -2.44 -3.60 2.36
C TRP A 26 -1.63 -4.89 2.25
N SER A 27 -0.39 -4.76 1.80
CA SER A 27 0.58 -5.85 1.79
C SER A 27 1.98 -5.31 2.06
N LEU A 28 2.75 -6.05 2.85
CA LEU A 28 4.18 -5.86 3.02
C LEU A 28 4.90 -6.79 2.07
N GLU A 29 5.51 -6.21 1.06
CA GLU A 29 6.24 -6.93 0.03
C GLU A 29 7.74 -6.80 0.29
N SER A 30 8.40 -7.93 0.40
CA SER A 30 9.84 -8.05 0.55
C SER A 30 10.40 -8.95 -0.54
N GLY A 31 11.59 -8.67 -1.01
CA GLY A 31 12.24 -9.55 -1.96
C GLY A 31 13.02 -8.83 -3.05
N SER A 32 13.87 -9.59 -3.69
CA SER A 32 14.60 -9.20 -4.89
C SER A 32 13.78 -9.59 -6.12
N SER A 33 13.97 -8.86 -7.22
CA SER A 33 13.39 -9.14 -8.54
C SER A 33 13.80 -10.51 -9.14
N THR A 34 14.62 -11.28 -8.44
CA THR A 34 15.04 -12.62 -8.84
C THR A 34 14.18 -13.68 -8.14
N PRO A 35 13.51 -14.55 -8.89
CA PRO A 35 12.51 -15.50 -8.36
C PRO A 35 13.07 -16.59 -7.42
N ASN A 36 14.37 -16.68 -7.22
CA ASN A 36 15.03 -17.77 -6.49
C ASN A 36 15.67 -17.38 -5.14
N SER A 37 15.55 -16.13 -4.68
CA SER A 37 16.03 -15.75 -3.35
C SER A 37 15.10 -14.75 -2.70
N LEU A 38 14.28 -15.24 -1.80
CA LEU A 38 13.56 -14.40 -0.84
C LEU A 38 14.44 -14.36 0.43
N PRO A 39 15.28 -13.32 0.61
CA PRO A 39 16.11 -13.21 1.80
C PRO A 39 15.30 -12.87 3.06
N TRP A 40 14.01 -12.66 2.89
CA TRP A 40 13.08 -12.26 3.95
C TRP A 40 12.02 -13.33 4.17
N HIS A 41 11.84 -13.75 5.41
CA HIS A 41 10.84 -14.73 5.83
C HIS A 41 9.93 -14.13 6.90
N VAL A 42 8.63 -14.30 6.76
CA VAL A 42 7.67 -13.93 7.80
C VAL A 42 7.74 -14.98 8.91
N ILE A 43 8.10 -14.57 10.12
CA ILE A 43 8.17 -15.42 11.32
C ILE A 43 6.83 -15.43 12.03
N SER A 44 6.21 -14.26 12.17
CA SER A 44 4.90 -14.12 12.81
C SER A 44 4.15 -12.90 12.27
N GLY A 45 2.87 -12.86 12.54
CA GLY A 45 1.98 -11.81 12.06
C GLY A 45 1.48 -12.04 10.64
N SER A 46 0.82 -11.04 10.07
CA SER A 46 0.28 -11.08 8.71
C SER A 46 0.98 -10.07 7.83
N SER A 47 1.55 -10.53 6.71
CA SER A 47 2.16 -9.64 5.70
C SER A 47 1.14 -8.95 4.79
N SER A 48 -0.15 -9.22 4.95
CA SER A 48 -1.22 -8.58 4.19
C SER A 48 -2.53 -8.59 4.95
N GLY A 49 -3.42 -7.67 4.61
CA GLY A 49 -4.73 -7.60 5.24
C GLY A 49 -5.66 -6.59 4.57
N THR A 50 -6.81 -6.41 5.19
CA THR A 50 -7.83 -5.46 4.77
C THR A 50 -8.42 -4.79 6.00
N THR A 51 -8.53 -3.46 5.98
CA THR A 51 -9.18 -2.71 7.05
C THR A 51 -10.69 -2.93 7.03
N GLN A 52 -11.38 -2.55 8.09
CA GLN A 52 -12.83 -2.38 8.05
C GLN A 52 -13.23 -1.28 7.05
N VAL A 53 -14.51 -1.30 6.67
CA VAL A 53 -15.11 -0.25 5.84
C VAL A 53 -15.56 0.89 6.76
N ASP A 54 -15.10 2.10 6.51
CA ASP A 54 -15.57 3.29 7.17
C ASP A 54 -16.18 4.27 6.16
N GLY A 55 -17.34 4.82 6.50
CA GLY A 55 -18.06 5.83 5.71
C GLY A 55 -18.29 7.12 6.48
N SER A 56 -17.65 7.28 7.63
CA SER A 56 -17.74 8.48 8.43
C SER A 56 -16.82 9.57 7.86
N SER A 57 -17.38 10.45 7.03
CA SER A 57 -16.68 11.66 6.62
C SER A 57 -16.61 12.66 7.79
N GLY A 58 -15.46 12.70 8.44
CA GLY A 58 -15.10 13.74 9.42
C GLY A 58 -14.47 14.97 8.75
N ARG A 59 -14.23 16.04 9.51
CA ARG A 59 -13.56 17.24 8.99
C ARG A 59 -12.12 16.92 8.57
N GLY A 60 -11.87 16.85 7.25
CA GLY A 60 -10.54 16.64 6.69
C GLY A 60 -10.03 15.20 6.70
N VAL A 61 -10.87 14.24 7.11
CA VAL A 61 -10.61 12.80 7.03
C VAL A 61 -11.82 12.14 6.41
N ASP A 62 -11.60 11.35 5.36
CA ASP A 62 -12.67 10.68 4.63
C ASP A 62 -12.98 9.29 5.19
N ALA A 63 -12.01 8.66 5.84
CA ALA A 63 -12.19 7.42 6.59
C ALA A 63 -11.14 7.29 7.70
N THR A 64 -11.55 6.71 8.83
CA THR A 64 -10.69 6.37 9.97
C THR A 64 -10.78 4.87 10.22
N TRP A 65 -9.62 4.20 10.22
CA TRP A 65 -9.60 2.73 10.35
C TRP A 65 -8.93 2.27 11.64
N ASP A 66 -7.88 2.93 12.08
CA ASP A 66 -7.05 2.51 13.22
C ASP A 66 -6.73 1.01 13.19
N HIS A 67 -6.44 0.51 11.97
CA HIS A 67 -6.21 -0.91 11.72
C HIS A 67 -4.81 -1.31 12.15
N PRO A 68 -4.66 -2.28 13.09
CA PRO A 68 -3.35 -2.68 13.59
C PRO A 68 -2.54 -3.42 12.52
N LEU A 69 -1.24 -3.19 12.52
CA LEU A 69 -0.23 -3.85 11.71
C LEU A 69 0.83 -4.43 12.64
N ASP A 70 1.06 -5.73 12.54
CA ASP A 70 2.07 -6.44 13.32
C ASP A 70 2.67 -7.54 12.47
N VAL A 71 3.96 -7.40 12.12
CA VAL A 71 4.68 -8.38 11.30
C VAL A 71 6.12 -8.49 11.75
N HIS A 72 6.57 -9.72 11.94
CA HIS A 72 7.94 -10.06 12.25
C HIS A 72 8.59 -10.78 11.07
N PHE A 73 9.64 -10.19 10.53
CA PHE A 73 10.46 -10.75 9.47
C PHE A 73 11.82 -11.19 10.01
N SER A 74 12.33 -12.30 9.50
CA SER A 74 13.74 -12.66 9.60
C SER A 74 14.40 -12.53 8.23
N ALA A 75 15.63 -12.03 8.20
CA ALA A 75 16.37 -11.78 6.98
C ALA A 75 17.76 -12.39 6.99
N ASP A 76 18.13 -13.02 5.87
CA ASP A 76 19.48 -13.49 5.61
C ASP A 76 20.34 -12.43 4.90
N SER A 77 19.69 -11.41 4.33
CA SER A 77 20.34 -10.29 3.64
C SER A 77 19.45 -9.04 3.72
N PRO A 78 20.03 -7.84 3.76
CA PRO A 78 19.28 -6.58 3.72
C PRO A 78 18.71 -6.27 2.33
N VAL A 79 19.07 -7.04 1.33
CA VAL A 79 18.58 -6.86 -0.05
C VAL A 79 17.08 -7.13 -0.11
N GLY A 80 16.35 -6.29 -0.85
CA GLY A 80 14.90 -6.43 -0.95
C GLY A 80 14.15 -5.97 0.32
N TRP A 81 14.63 -4.88 0.95
CA TRP A 81 13.99 -4.27 2.11
C TRP A 81 12.48 -4.13 1.93
N PRO A 82 11.67 -4.46 2.94
CA PRO A 82 10.22 -4.47 2.83
C PRO A 82 9.63 -3.13 2.41
N ARG A 83 8.52 -3.20 1.67
CA ARG A 83 7.71 -2.07 1.26
C ARG A 83 6.26 -2.30 1.64
N LEU A 84 5.61 -1.26 2.09
CA LEU A 84 4.17 -1.27 2.31
C LEU A 84 3.47 -0.82 1.04
N ARG A 85 2.71 -1.72 0.45
CA ARG A 85 1.79 -1.44 -0.66
C ARG A 85 0.38 -1.29 -0.10
N VAL A 86 -0.34 -0.31 -0.61
CA VAL A 86 -1.73 -0.03 -0.23
C VAL A 86 -2.61 0.10 -1.46
N GLU A 87 -3.83 -0.37 -1.34
CA GLU A 87 -4.90 -0.19 -2.32
C GLU A 87 -6.09 0.44 -1.62
N LEU A 88 -6.52 1.60 -2.11
CA LEU A 88 -7.70 2.28 -1.60
C LEU A 88 -8.93 1.84 -2.38
N TRP A 89 -9.93 1.36 -1.68
CA TRP A 89 -11.17 0.85 -2.26
C TRP A 89 -12.39 1.57 -1.69
N SER A 90 -13.41 1.77 -2.51
CA SER A 90 -14.74 2.20 -2.06
C SER A 90 -15.75 1.07 -2.20
N ARG A 91 -16.65 0.99 -1.23
CA ARG A 91 -17.77 0.05 -1.26
C ARG A 91 -18.89 0.63 -2.10
N GLY A 92 -19.29 -0.07 -3.15
CA GLY A 92 -20.45 0.31 -3.95
C GLY A 92 -21.76 0.23 -3.17
N PRO A 93 -22.81 0.97 -3.58
CA PRO A 93 -24.14 0.86 -2.99
C PRO A 93 -24.68 -0.57 -3.15
N SER A 94 -25.29 -1.08 -2.09
CA SER A 94 -25.73 -2.49 -1.96
C SER A 94 -26.83 -2.92 -2.93
N SER A 95 -27.44 -2.01 -3.67
CA SER A 95 -28.68 -2.27 -4.43
C SER A 95 -28.50 -2.56 -5.92
N GLU A 96 -27.32 -2.37 -6.47
CA GLU A 96 -27.11 -2.61 -7.89
C GLU A 96 -25.72 -3.20 -8.10
N ASN A 97 -25.53 -4.02 -9.14
CA ASN A 97 -24.34 -4.75 -9.59
C ASN A 97 -23.00 -3.96 -9.65
N HIS A 98 -22.88 -2.87 -8.93
CA HIS A 98 -21.69 -2.06 -8.79
C HIS A 98 -20.92 -2.52 -7.55
N GLY A 99 -20.08 -3.54 -7.75
CA GLY A 99 -19.19 -4.05 -6.72
C GLY A 99 -18.21 -2.99 -6.17
N ASN A 100 -17.34 -3.42 -5.29
CA ASN A 100 -16.27 -2.56 -4.76
C ASN A 100 -15.43 -1.97 -5.89
N ARG A 101 -15.09 -0.68 -5.77
CA ARG A 101 -14.30 0.06 -6.77
C ARG A 101 -12.94 0.41 -6.21
N LEU A 102 -11.91 0.11 -6.97
CA LEU A 102 -10.57 0.57 -6.66
C LEU A 102 -10.47 2.08 -6.92
N GLN A 103 -10.04 2.83 -5.92
CA GLN A 103 -9.85 4.27 -6.00
C GLN A 103 -8.41 4.63 -6.35
N GLY A 104 -7.44 3.93 -5.79
CA GLY A 104 -6.03 4.19 -6.09
C GLY A 104 -5.09 3.17 -5.49
N TYR A 105 -3.86 3.23 -5.96
CA TYR A 105 -2.71 2.46 -5.48
C TYR A 105 -1.71 3.40 -4.82
N GLY A 106 -1.05 2.94 -3.78
CA GLY A 106 0.06 3.65 -3.17
C GLY A 106 1.10 2.69 -2.63
N PHE A 107 2.30 3.19 -2.41
CA PHE A 107 3.34 2.43 -1.72
C PHE A 107 4.25 3.36 -0.92
N ALA A 108 4.83 2.82 0.14
CA ALA A 108 5.89 3.46 0.90
C ALA A 108 7.00 2.45 1.18
N ASN A 109 8.25 2.91 1.13
CA ASN A 109 9.35 2.11 1.65
C ASN A 109 9.26 2.09 3.18
N VAL A 110 9.39 0.91 3.79
CA VAL A 110 9.55 0.83 5.24
C VAL A 110 10.86 1.55 5.61
N PRO A 111 10.84 2.50 6.57
CA PRO A 111 12.06 3.16 7.00
C PRO A 111 13.07 2.15 7.54
N ALA A 112 14.34 2.31 7.16
CA ALA A 112 15.41 1.44 7.66
C ALA A 112 15.89 1.86 9.07
N ARG A 113 15.61 3.11 9.48
CA ARG A 113 15.97 3.62 10.78
C ARG A 113 15.02 3.09 11.84
N PRO A 114 15.53 2.51 12.94
CA PRO A 114 14.68 2.12 14.06
C PRO A 114 13.95 3.30 14.70
N GLY A 115 12.74 3.04 15.19
CA GLY A 115 11.90 4.03 15.87
C GLY A 115 10.56 4.24 15.19
N ARG A 116 9.84 5.26 15.64
CA ARG A 116 8.51 5.61 15.13
C ARG A 116 8.60 6.52 13.91
N HIS A 117 7.78 6.20 12.92
CA HIS A 117 7.67 6.92 11.65
C HIS A 117 6.19 7.11 11.29
N ASP A 118 5.83 8.32 10.92
CA ASP A 118 4.53 8.61 10.34
C ASP A 118 4.71 8.72 8.81
N LEU A 119 3.94 7.96 8.08
CA LEU A 119 4.02 7.82 6.62
C LEU A 119 2.75 8.35 5.98
N ASP A 120 2.90 9.32 5.08
CA ASP A 120 1.84 9.85 4.24
C ASP A 120 1.96 9.21 2.86
N ILE A 121 1.09 8.25 2.56
CA ILE A 121 1.15 7.48 1.33
C ILE A 121 0.20 8.09 0.32
N ALA A 122 0.75 8.85 -0.63
CA ALA A 122 -0.02 9.37 -1.75
C ALA A 122 -0.50 8.22 -2.65
N THR A 123 -1.81 8.19 -2.90
CA THR A 123 -2.41 7.21 -3.80
C THR A 123 -2.66 7.80 -5.18
N TRP A 124 -2.60 6.95 -6.19
CA TRP A 124 -2.77 7.31 -7.59
C TRP A 124 -3.50 6.20 -8.34
N ARG A 125 -4.15 6.56 -9.43
CA ARG A 125 -4.75 5.61 -10.36
C ARG A 125 -4.37 5.93 -11.81
N PRO A 126 -4.23 4.92 -12.67
CA PRO A 126 -4.05 5.16 -14.09
C PRO A 126 -5.30 5.79 -14.69
N VAL A 127 -5.10 6.77 -15.57
CA VAL A 127 -6.17 7.41 -16.33
C VAL A 127 -6.05 6.96 -17.78
N GLY A 128 -7.04 6.24 -18.23
CA GLY A 128 -7.15 5.83 -19.62
C GLY A 128 -7.38 7.00 -20.58
N GLY A 129 -7.18 6.77 -21.87
CA GLY A 129 -7.51 7.71 -22.94
C GLY A 129 -9.00 8.11 -22.93
N LEU A 130 -9.35 9.13 -23.73
CA LEU A 130 -10.71 9.67 -23.75
C LEU A 130 -11.78 8.58 -24.04
N GLY A 131 -11.46 7.63 -24.92
CA GLY A 131 -12.36 6.50 -25.25
C GLY A 131 -12.54 5.53 -24.09
N GLU A 132 -11.44 5.22 -23.34
CA GLU A 132 -11.50 4.36 -22.17
C GLU A 132 -12.24 5.02 -21.01
N ARG A 133 -12.11 6.34 -20.85
CA ARG A 133 -12.88 7.11 -19.86
C ARG A 133 -14.37 7.10 -20.17
N MET A 134 -14.76 7.23 -21.44
CA MET A 134 -16.15 7.12 -21.85
C MET A 134 -16.69 5.70 -21.63
N THR A 135 -15.92 4.68 -21.99
CA THR A 135 -16.29 3.28 -21.74
C THR A 135 -16.43 2.99 -20.24
N ALA A 136 -15.50 3.49 -19.43
CA ALA A 136 -15.58 3.36 -17.96
C ALA A 136 -16.81 4.07 -17.39
N PHE A 137 -17.19 5.22 -17.93
CA PHE A 137 -18.38 5.95 -17.51
C PHE A 137 -19.68 5.18 -17.83
N PHE A 138 -19.79 4.63 -19.06
CA PHE A 138 -20.98 3.90 -19.49
C PHE A 138 -21.10 2.49 -18.89
N LEU A 139 -19.98 1.79 -18.71
CA LEU A 139 -19.97 0.42 -18.16
C LEU A 139 -19.77 0.37 -16.65
N GLY A 140 -19.48 1.52 -16.01
CA GLY A 140 -19.19 1.56 -14.57
C GLY A 140 -17.91 0.81 -14.17
N VAL A 141 -17.07 0.42 -15.13
CA VAL A 141 -15.81 -0.32 -14.90
C VAL A 141 -14.66 0.68 -14.96
N GLN A 142 -13.91 0.78 -13.88
CA GLN A 142 -12.69 1.60 -13.87
C GLN A 142 -11.50 0.78 -14.40
N PRO A 143 -10.56 1.43 -15.13
CA PRO A 143 -9.33 0.76 -15.56
C PRO A 143 -8.53 0.34 -14.32
N THR A 144 -8.30 -0.95 -14.20
CA THR A 144 -7.42 -1.56 -13.18
C THR A 144 -6.11 -1.97 -13.84
N LEU A 145 -5.02 -1.94 -13.09
CA LEU A 145 -3.75 -2.48 -13.58
C LEU A 145 -3.88 -3.99 -13.80
N VAL A 146 -3.52 -4.45 -15.00
CA VAL A 146 -3.51 -5.88 -15.34
C VAL A 146 -2.46 -6.62 -14.52
N GLU A 147 -1.35 -5.97 -14.21
CA GLU A 147 -0.29 -6.46 -13.33
C GLU A 147 -0.13 -5.53 -12.12
N PRO A 148 -0.51 -5.95 -10.92
CA PRO A 148 -0.25 -5.18 -9.69
C PRO A 148 1.23 -4.90 -9.45
N GLY A 149 2.14 -5.76 -9.94
CA GLY A 149 3.59 -5.60 -9.86
C GLY A 149 4.15 -4.38 -10.64
N ILE A 150 3.34 -3.72 -11.50
CA ILE A 150 3.73 -2.44 -12.12
C ILE A 150 3.87 -1.35 -11.05
N VAL A 151 3.10 -1.41 -9.97
CA VAL A 151 3.21 -0.45 -8.85
C VAL A 151 4.62 -0.49 -8.25
N ASP A 152 5.23 -1.66 -8.19
CA ASP A 152 6.58 -1.86 -7.66
C ASP A 152 7.67 -1.41 -8.63
N LYS A 153 7.47 -1.62 -9.93
CA LYS A 153 8.37 -1.17 -11.01
C LYS A 153 8.37 0.36 -11.16
N CYS A 154 7.32 1.05 -10.72
CA CYS A 154 7.25 2.51 -10.73
C CYS A 154 8.35 3.19 -9.89
N ARG A 155 9.05 2.48 -9.01
CA ARG A 155 10.18 2.98 -8.24
C ARG A 155 11.39 3.33 -9.11
N GLU A 156 11.65 2.57 -10.16
CA GLU A 156 12.86 2.71 -11.00
C GLU A 156 12.69 3.74 -12.14
N GLY A 157 11.54 4.44 -12.18
CA GLY A 157 11.25 5.43 -13.20
C GLY A 157 10.82 4.83 -14.55
N GLU A 158 11.03 3.55 -14.76
CA GLU A 158 10.75 2.89 -16.03
C GLU A 158 9.27 2.51 -16.21
N GLY A 159 8.57 2.16 -15.12
CA GLY A 159 7.20 1.67 -15.17
C GLY A 159 6.11 2.73 -15.43
N ARG A 160 6.43 4.02 -15.24
CA ARG A 160 5.46 5.13 -15.44
C ARG A 160 5.58 5.83 -16.79
N PHE A 161 6.54 5.49 -17.61
CA PHE A 161 6.71 6.13 -18.91
C PHE A 161 5.47 5.90 -19.77
N GLY A 162 4.71 6.99 -20.02
CA GLY A 162 3.49 6.96 -20.82
C GLY A 162 2.18 6.74 -20.07
N LEU A 163 2.18 6.39 -18.76
CA LEU A 163 0.96 6.31 -17.97
C LEU A 163 0.57 7.70 -17.45
N LYS A 164 -0.60 8.15 -17.84
CA LYS A 164 -1.25 9.30 -17.20
C LYS A 164 -1.89 8.81 -15.92
N CYS A 165 -1.58 9.47 -14.80
CA CYS A 165 -2.11 9.11 -13.48
C CYS A 165 -2.77 10.32 -12.82
N ASP A 166 -3.89 10.10 -12.15
CA ASP A 166 -4.54 11.07 -11.27
C ASP A 166 -4.20 10.74 -9.82
N SER A 167 -4.02 11.76 -8.98
CA SER A 167 -3.94 11.62 -7.53
C SER A 167 -5.33 11.27 -6.96
N CYS A 168 -5.36 10.37 -5.98
CA CYS A 168 -6.60 9.81 -5.44
C CYS A 168 -6.72 9.89 -3.93
N GLY A 169 -5.93 10.72 -3.28
CA GLY A 169 -5.92 10.91 -1.83
C GLY A 169 -4.65 10.42 -1.15
N ILE A 170 -4.63 10.51 0.17
CA ILE A 170 -3.49 10.18 1.02
C ILE A 170 -3.94 9.17 2.08
N ILE A 171 -3.17 8.11 2.28
CA ILE A 171 -3.34 7.15 3.37
C ILE A 171 -2.28 7.42 4.42
N TYR A 172 -2.72 7.52 5.69
CA TYR A 172 -1.87 7.79 6.84
C TYR A 172 -1.56 6.50 7.58
N VAL A 173 -0.26 6.26 7.83
CA VAL A 173 0.23 5.08 8.54
C VAL A 173 1.24 5.51 9.60
N SER A 174 1.06 5.07 10.84
CA SER A 174 2.07 5.18 11.89
C SER A 174 2.76 3.83 12.06
N LEU A 175 4.08 3.80 11.98
CA LEU A 175 4.87 2.57 11.97
C LEU A 175 6.05 2.67 12.92
N ASP A 176 6.14 1.73 13.85
CA ASP A 176 7.30 1.52 14.72
C ASP A 176 8.19 0.42 14.14
N VAL A 177 9.45 0.76 13.87
CA VAL A 177 10.44 -0.13 13.27
C VAL A 177 11.42 -0.59 14.35
N VAL A 178 11.46 -1.89 14.61
CA VAL A 178 12.39 -2.52 15.54
C VAL A 178 13.29 -3.48 14.76
N VAL A 179 14.61 -3.32 14.89
CA VAL A 179 15.60 -4.13 14.17
C VAL A 179 16.58 -4.79 15.15
N SER A 180 16.99 -6.00 14.82
CA SER A 180 18.01 -6.76 15.57
C SER A 180 18.95 -7.52 14.63
N GLY A 181 20.19 -7.75 15.04
CA GLY A 181 21.15 -8.60 14.32
C GLY A 181 21.79 -8.00 13.06
N PHE A 182 21.34 -6.84 12.54
CA PHE A 182 21.90 -6.25 11.31
C PHE A 182 23.37 -5.82 11.44
N ARG A 183 23.80 -5.39 12.63
CA ARG A 183 25.21 -5.04 12.88
C ARG A 183 26.14 -6.23 12.75
N GLU A 184 25.70 -7.41 13.15
CA GLU A 184 26.46 -8.66 13.03
C GLU A 184 26.62 -9.07 11.57
N MET A 185 25.71 -8.63 10.71
CA MET A 185 25.78 -8.79 9.26
C MET A 185 26.60 -7.69 8.57
N GLY A 186 27.23 -6.77 9.32
CA GLY A 186 27.99 -5.65 8.78
C GLY A 186 27.14 -4.50 8.23
N VAL A 187 25.83 -4.46 8.55
CA VAL A 187 24.90 -3.43 8.08
C VAL A 187 24.63 -2.43 9.20
N ILE A 188 24.90 -1.16 8.94
CA ILE A 188 24.56 -0.05 9.84
C ILE A 188 23.30 0.60 9.29
N LEU A 189 22.21 0.44 10.02
CA LEU A 189 20.95 1.12 9.75
C LEU A 189 20.96 2.44 10.54
N GLY A 190 21.07 3.56 9.85
CA GLY A 190 21.28 4.88 10.44
C GLY A 190 20.09 5.81 10.33
#